data_1caf6b5ca44ff803b5c9221cc90d71c1
#
_entry.id   1caf6b5ca44ff803b5c9221cc90d71c1
#
_cell.length_a   1.000
_cell.length_b   1.000
_cell.length_c   1.000
_cell.angle_alpha   90.00
_cell.angle_beta   90.00
_cell.angle_gamma   90.00
#
_symmetry.space_group_name_H-M   'P 1'
#
loop_
_entity.id
_entity.type
_entity.pdbx_description
1 polymer ?
#
loop_
_entity_poly.entity_id
_entity_poly.type
_entity_poly.pdbx_seq_one_letter_code
_entity_poly.pdbx_strand_id
1 'polypeptide(L)'
;MMGLWRNNNDINITWEGDNTVLIQQTARFITNGLQKKMKGKKIPFSTLSFLSKFEDHSGEKVNISESKDLRNLDLLVQMLEHRTNMLLQKSVGRLAEKIENKKGVFDAWNDTQVFYLQSMSRSYGELYIFNCFRSTIEKIVESPTKKVLIDILVLFGLSSIEKDLALFRENDYVSSEACDLVRNEILNLCTGLKDELISILDVISPPDEVLGAPLGSSNGFIFENYLNQVYNFKGCFERPNWWEILHHKKI
;
A
#
# COMPACT_ATOMS: atom_id res chain seq x y z
N MET A 1 -5.32 -10.42 -27.19
CA MET A 1 -6.04 -10.28 -25.91
C MET A 1 -5.19 -9.61 -24.83
N MET A 2 -3.98 -10.08 -24.46
CA MET A 2 -3.12 -9.45 -23.45
C MET A 2 -2.80 -7.97 -23.73
N GLY A 3 -2.60 -7.56 -24.99
CA GLY A 3 -2.37 -6.16 -25.35
C GLY A 3 -3.58 -5.26 -25.05
N LEU A 4 -4.80 -5.76 -25.28
CA LEU A 4 -6.03 -5.02 -24.96
C LEU A 4 -6.19 -4.85 -23.43
N TRP A 5 -5.92 -5.91 -22.69
CA TRP A 5 -5.95 -5.88 -21.23
C TRP A 5 -4.94 -4.92 -20.64
N ARG A 6 -3.71 -4.95 -21.16
CA ARG A 6 -2.69 -3.98 -20.77
C ARG A 6 -3.17 -2.55 -21.01
N ASN A 7 -3.67 -2.26 -22.20
CA ASN A 7 -4.16 -0.92 -22.54
C ASN A 7 -5.30 -0.47 -21.61
N ASN A 8 -6.22 -1.38 -21.28
CA ASN A 8 -7.31 -1.09 -20.35
C ASN A 8 -6.82 -0.89 -18.93
N ASN A 9 -5.75 -1.60 -18.51
CA ASN A 9 -5.17 -1.45 -17.18
C ASN A 9 -4.29 -0.20 -17.08
N ASP A 10 -3.54 0.14 -18.12
CA ASP A 10 -2.65 1.30 -18.15
C ASP A 10 -3.42 2.61 -17.88
N ILE A 11 -4.70 2.66 -18.25
CA ILE A 11 -5.56 3.81 -17.99
C ILE A 11 -5.78 4.04 -16.48
N ASN A 12 -5.78 2.96 -15.67
CA ASN A 12 -5.94 3.05 -14.21
C ASN A 12 -4.77 3.78 -13.53
N ILE A 13 -3.64 3.91 -14.20
CA ILE A 13 -2.46 4.63 -13.69
C ILE A 13 -2.63 6.15 -13.88
N THR A 14 -3.50 6.58 -14.80
CA THR A 14 -3.56 7.97 -15.26
C THR A 14 -4.96 8.59 -15.30
N TRP A 15 -6.00 7.94 -14.83
CA TRP A 15 -7.40 8.43 -14.89
C TRP A 15 -7.58 9.86 -14.42
N GLU A 16 -7.00 10.19 -13.27
CA GLU A 16 -7.09 11.49 -12.63
C GLU A 16 -5.72 12.17 -12.56
N GLY A 17 -4.73 11.61 -13.22
CA GLY A 17 -3.34 12.03 -13.23
C GLY A 17 -2.39 10.96 -12.68
N ASP A 18 -1.09 11.18 -12.89
CA ASP A 18 -0.04 10.30 -12.37
C ASP A 18 -0.07 10.24 -10.85
N ASN A 19 0.03 9.04 -10.28
CA ASN A 19 -0.03 8.82 -8.84
C ASN A 19 1.09 9.54 -8.08
N THR A 20 2.26 9.73 -8.71
CA THR A 20 3.37 10.49 -8.12
C THR A 20 3.00 11.98 -7.98
N VAL A 21 2.22 12.51 -8.92
CA VAL A 21 1.69 13.88 -8.85
C VAL A 21 0.55 13.97 -7.84
N LEU A 22 -0.37 13.02 -7.85
CA LEU A 22 -1.53 13.01 -6.95
C LEU A 22 -1.12 12.91 -5.47
N ILE A 23 -0.09 12.14 -5.15
CA ILE A 23 0.42 12.02 -3.77
C ILE A 23 0.91 13.36 -3.20
N GLN A 24 1.31 14.31 -4.04
CA GLN A 24 1.68 15.66 -3.62
C GLN A 24 0.48 16.46 -3.10
N GLN A 25 -0.72 16.17 -3.58
CA GLN A 25 -1.96 16.78 -3.05
C GLN A 25 -2.20 16.32 -1.62
N THR A 26 -1.95 15.03 -1.34
CA THR A 26 -2.01 14.47 0.02
C THR A 26 -0.99 15.16 0.93
N ALA A 27 0.25 15.39 0.46
CA ALA A 27 1.26 16.10 1.22
C ALA A 27 0.80 17.52 1.58
N ARG A 28 0.23 18.26 0.63
CA ARG A 28 -0.32 19.61 0.86
C ARG A 28 -1.49 19.58 1.84
N PHE A 29 -2.37 18.60 1.73
CA PHE A 29 -3.49 18.43 2.64
C PHE A 29 -3.03 18.25 4.09
N ILE A 30 -2.05 17.37 4.33
CA ILE A 30 -1.51 17.08 5.66
C ILE A 30 -0.76 18.29 6.23
N THR A 31 0.14 18.90 5.44
CA THR A 31 0.91 20.07 5.89
C THR A 31 0.01 21.27 6.17
N ASN A 32 -1.03 21.49 5.40
CA ASN A 32 -2.05 22.51 5.68
C ASN A 32 -2.83 22.21 6.96
N GLY A 33 -3.13 20.93 7.23
CA GLY A 33 -3.74 20.48 8.48
C GLY A 33 -2.85 20.80 9.69
N LEU A 34 -1.56 20.50 9.59
CA LEU A 34 -0.57 20.82 10.62
C LEU A 34 -0.48 22.32 10.86
N GLN A 35 -0.38 23.14 9.80
CA GLN A 35 -0.36 24.60 9.94
C GLN A 35 -1.59 25.17 10.65
N LYS A 36 -2.78 24.59 10.39
CA LYS A 36 -4.01 24.96 11.12
C LYS A 36 -3.90 24.61 12.59
N LYS A 37 -3.41 23.41 12.93
CA LYS A 37 -3.17 23.00 14.31
C LYS A 37 -2.22 23.96 15.03
N MET A 38 -1.07 24.26 14.44
CA MET A 38 -0.07 25.18 15.02
C MET A 38 -0.61 26.60 15.26
N LYS A 39 -1.61 27.02 14.46
CA LYS A 39 -2.33 28.30 14.65
C LYS A 39 -3.51 28.20 15.63
N GLY A 40 -3.65 27.09 16.36
CA GLY A 40 -4.76 26.86 17.29
C GLY A 40 -6.14 26.71 16.63
N LYS A 41 -6.18 26.48 15.31
CA LYS A 41 -7.44 26.30 14.57
C LYS A 41 -7.91 24.84 14.63
N LYS A 42 -9.21 24.63 14.68
CA LYS A 42 -9.80 23.28 14.61
C LYS A 42 -9.44 22.62 13.30
N ILE A 43 -8.97 21.37 13.38
CA ILE A 43 -8.76 20.52 12.19
C ILE A 43 -10.12 19.96 11.76
N PRO A 44 -10.59 20.25 10.54
CA PRO A 44 -11.97 19.92 10.15
C PRO A 44 -12.18 18.45 9.80
N PHE A 45 -11.10 17.64 9.75
CA PHE A 45 -11.15 16.27 9.26
C PHE A 45 -10.69 15.28 10.33
N SER A 46 -11.55 14.30 10.62
CA SER A 46 -11.24 13.19 11.54
C SER A 46 -10.06 12.33 11.06
N THR A 47 -9.82 12.27 9.73
CA THR A 47 -8.70 11.55 9.12
C THR A 47 -7.33 12.13 9.48
N LEU A 48 -7.28 13.36 10.00
CA LEU A 48 -6.08 14.01 10.50
C LEU A 48 -5.97 13.98 12.04
N SER A 49 -6.74 13.13 12.71
CA SER A 49 -6.70 13.02 14.20
C SER A 49 -5.32 12.66 14.74
N PHE A 50 -4.51 11.91 14.00
CA PHE A 50 -3.13 11.58 14.37
C PHE A 50 -2.25 12.81 14.61
N LEU A 51 -2.57 13.96 14.00
CA LEU A 51 -1.87 15.22 14.24
C LEU A 51 -2.01 15.72 15.70
N SER A 52 -3.00 15.23 16.46
CA SER A 52 -3.12 15.58 17.88
C SER A 52 -1.87 15.22 18.68
N LYS A 53 -1.22 14.13 18.29
CA LYS A 53 0.00 13.60 18.91
C LYS A 53 1.30 14.10 18.25
N PHE A 54 1.25 15.08 17.36
CA PHE A 54 2.43 15.50 16.56
C PHE A 54 3.59 16.04 17.41
N GLU A 55 3.32 16.62 18.57
CA GLU A 55 4.32 17.24 19.48
C GLU A 55 4.79 16.29 20.57
N ASP A 56 4.04 15.22 20.87
CA ASP A 56 4.23 14.37 22.07
C ASP A 56 5.13 13.14 21.84
N HIS A 57 5.83 13.05 20.72
CA HIS A 57 6.53 11.80 20.35
C HIS A 57 7.93 11.62 20.93
N SER A 58 8.45 12.57 21.67
CA SER A 58 9.78 12.44 22.29
C SER A 58 9.70 11.59 23.56
N GLY A 59 10.04 10.31 23.43
CA GLY A 59 10.20 9.39 24.56
C GLY A 59 9.14 8.28 24.68
N GLU A 60 8.11 8.26 23.85
CA GLU A 60 7.20 7.11 23.81
C GLU A 60 7.95 5.86 23.33
N LYS A 61 7.90 4.81 24.15
CA LYS A 61 8.42 3.48 23.79
C LYS A 61 7.28 2.50 23.83
N VAL A 62 7.21 1.65 22.79
CA VAL A 62 6.27 0.55 22.79
C VAL A 62 7.00 -0.71 23.26
N ASN A 63 6.42 -1.33 24.29
CA ASN A 63 6.91 -2.59 24.79
C ASN A 63 6.19 -3.74 24.06
N ILE A 64 6.91 -4.44 23.19
CA ILE A 64 6.47 -5.64 22.47
C ILE A 64 7.33 -6.78 23.01
N SER A 65 6.75 -7.66 23.81
CA SER A 65 7.44 -8.78 24.44
C SER A 65 7.22 -10.11 23.75
N GLU A 66 6.11 -10.26 23.04
CA GLU A 66 5.77 -11.49 22.33
C GLU A 66 4.95 -11.19 21.05
N SER A 67 4.97 -12.14 20.11
CA SER A 67 4.30 -12.01 18.81
C SER A 67 2.79 -11.73 18.92
N LYS A 68 2.13 -12.23 19.96
CA LYS A 68 0.69 -11.99 20.14
C LYS A 68 0.35 -10.52 20.41
N ASP A 69 1.28 -9.73 20.99
CA ASP A 69 1.09 -8.31 21.24
C ASP A 69 0.83 -7.56 19.90
N LEU A 70 1.47 -8.05 18.84
CA LEU A 70 1.38 -7.47 17.49
C LEU A 70 0.03 -7.74 16.79
N ARG A 71 -0.85 -8.55 17.39
CA ARG A 71 -2.22 -8.74 16.91
C ARG A 71 -3.22 -7.74 17.50
N ASN A 72 -2.76 -6.89 18.41
CA ASN A 72 -3.58 -5.82 18.98
C ASN A 72 -3.72 -4.68 17.96
N LEU A 73 -4.94 -4.49 17.45
CA LEU A 73 -5.23 -3.47 16.42
C LEU A 73 -5.01 -2.04 16.94
N ASP A 74 -5.22 -1.77 18.24
CA ASP A 74 -4.96 -0.45 18.82
C ASP A 74 -3.46 -0.15 18.84
N LEU A 75 -2.64 -1.15 19.18
CA LEU A 75 -1.19 -1.04 19.11
C LEU A 75 -0.73 -0.75 17.67
N LEU A 76 -1.27 -1.46 16.68
CA LEU A 76 -0.92 -1.24 15.28
C LEU A 76 -1.31 0.17 14.80
N VAL A 77 -2.49 0.67 15.18
CA VAL A 77 -2.88 2.06 14.90
C VAL A 77 -1.89 3.04 15.53
N GLN A 78 -1.54 2.84 16.82
CA GLN A 78 -0.56 3.68 17.50
C GLN A 78 0.80 3.70 16.77
N MET A 79 1.29 2.54 16.35
CA MET A 79 2.54 2.43 15.59
C MET A 79 2.44 3.14 14.23
N LEU A 80 1.35 2.96 13.48
CA LEU A 80 1.15 3.61 12.19
C LEU A 80 1.00 5.13 12.33
N GLU A 81 0.33 5.62 13.37
CA GLU A 81 0.25 7.05 13.70
C GLU A 81 1.63 7.62 14.04
N HIS A 82 2.40 6.90 14.86
CA HIS A 82 3.78 7.29 15.21
C HIS A 82 4.63 7.42 13.95
N ARG A 83 4.63 6.39 13.10
CA ARG A 83 5.34 6.39 11.81
C ARG A 83 4.99 7.62 10.96
N THR A 84 3.69 7.89 10.82
CA THR A 84 3.21 9.02 10.00
C THR A 84 3.66 10.36 10.59
N ASN A 85 3.58 10.52 11.91
CA ASN A 85 4.04 11.72 12.59
C ASN A 85 5.55 11.92 12.49
N MET A 86 6.35 10.86 12.64
CA MET A 86 7.81 10.94 12.49
C MET A 86 8.23 11.35 11.07
N LEU A 87 7.59 10.76 10.06
CA LEU A 87 7.84 11.16 8.66
C LEU A 87 7.39 12.60 8.39
N LEU A 88 6.30 13.04 9.01
CA LEU A 88 5.85 14.43 8.93
C LEU A 88 6.85 15.39 9.58
N GLN A 89 7.37 15.07 10.77
CA GLN A 89 8.38 15.87 11.45
C GLN A 89 9.65 16.00 10.61
N LYS A 90 10.16 14.89 10.06
CA LYS A 90 11.31 14.89 9.16
C LYS A 90 11.05 15.72 7.91
N SER A 91 9.85 15.61 7.33
CA SER A 91 9.46 16.38 6.12
C SER A 91 9.40 17.88 6.38
N VAL A 92 8.75 18.29 7.48
CA VAL A 92 8.61 19.69 7.85
C VAL A 92 9.96 20.28 8.27
N GLY A 93 10.76 19.56 9.05
CA GLY A 93 12.09 19.96 9.43
C GLY A 93 12.99 20.20 8.22
N ARG A 94 12.96 19.29 7.23
CA ARG A 94 13.73 19.43 6.00
C ARG A 94 13.27 20.60 5.14
N LEU A 95 11.96 20.83 5.09
CA LEU A 95 11.40 21.98 4.39
C LEU A 95 11.83 23.31 5.03
N ALA A 96 11.75 23.39 6.38
CA ALA A 96 12.18 24.56 7.12
C ALA A 96 13.67 24.88 6.91
N GLU A 97 14.54 23.87 7.05
CA GLU A 97 15.98 23.99 6.81
C GLU A 97 16.29 24.60 5.43
N LYS A 98 15.58 24.14 4.39
CA LYS A 98 15.78 24.64 3.03
C LYS A 98 15.33 26.10 2.86
N ILE A 99 14.23 26.49 3.52
CA ILE A 99 13.75 27.86 3.51
C ILE A 99 14.72 28.78 4.25
N GLU A 100 15.23 28.37 5.41
CA GLU A 100 16.24 29.10 6.20
C GLU A 100 17.54 29.30 5.41
N ASN A 101 17.94 28.34 4.58
CA ASN A 101 19.06 28.43 3.66
C ASN A 101 18.77 29.30 2.42
N LYS A 102 17.80 30.21 2.50
CA LYS A 102 17.41 31.17 1.48
C LYS A 102 16.93 30.60 0.14
N LYS A 103 16.50 29.32 0.11
CA LYS A 103 15.77 28.79 -1.04
C LYS A 103 14.36 29.39 -1.09
N GLY A 104 13.88 29.69 -2.29
CA GLY A 104 12.48 30.04 -2.49
C GLY A 104 11.56 28.90 -1.99
N VAL A 105 10.38 29.24 -1.50
CA VAL A 105 9.40 28.24 -0.97
C VAL A 105 9.08 27.17 -2.01
N PHE A 106 9.00 27.54 -3.29
CA PHE A 106 8.76 26.61 -4.39
C PHE A 106 9.90 25.60 -4.54
N ASP A 107 11.15 26.05 -4.56
CA ASP A 107 12.31 25.19 -4.71
C ASP A 107 12.51 24.29 -3.48
N ALA A 108 12.30 24.86 -2.28
CA ALA A 108 12.36 24.09 -1.03
C ALA A 108 11.32 22.95 -1.01
N TRP A 109 10.10 23.23 -1.50
CA TRP A 109 9.05 22.23 -1.66
C TRP A 109 9.46 21.15 -2.65
N ASN A 110 9.93 21.51 -3.84
CA ASN A 110 10.35 20.57 -4.87
C ASN A 110 11.47 19.65 -4.39
N ASP A 111 12.46 20.19 -3.68
CA ASP A 111 13.57 19.40 -3.14
C ASP A 111 13.14 18.45 -2.01
N THR A 112 12.04 18.74 -1.33
CA THR A 112 11.57 17.93 -0.20
C THR A 112 10.52 16.89 -0.63
N GLN A 113 9.80 17.13 -1.72
CA GLN A 113 8.65 16.31 -2.11
C GLN A 113 9.01 14.90 -2.55
N VAL A 114 10.16 14.69 -3.22
CA VAL A 114 10.49 13.42 -3.88
C VAL A 114 10.66 12.27 -2.89
N PHE A 115 11.27 12.52 -1.75
CA PHE A 115 11.53 11.49 -0.74
C PHE A 115 10.68 11.71 0.51
N TYR A 116 10.83 12.85 1.16
CA TYR A 116 10.23 13.09 2.49
C TYR A 116 8.70 13.22 2.44
N LEU A 117 8.19 14.15 1.64
CA LEU A 117 6.74 14.39 1.54
C LEU A 117 6.01 13.21 0.91
N GLN A 118 6.62 12.51 -0.05
CA GLN A 118 6.06 11.31 -0.65
C GLN A 118 5.95 10.16 0.37
N SER A 119 7.03 9.90 1.12
CA SER A 119 7.03 8.85 2.15
C SER A 119 5.99 9.11 3.23
N MET A 120 5.92 10.36 3.69
CA MET A 120 4.91 10.81 4.66
C MET A 120 3.48 10.62 4.13
N SER A 121 3.22 11.01 2.89
CA SER A 121 1.90 10.89 2.28
C SER A 121 1.49 9.43 2.07
N ARG A 122 2.43 8.56 1.70
CA ARG A 122 2.20 7.12 1.59
C ARG A 122 1.86 6.52 2.96
N SER A 123 2.64 6.86 3.99
CA SER A 123 2.38 6.41 5.36
C SER A 123 0.99 6.82 5.85
N TYR A 124 0.56 8.05 5.55
CA TYR A 124 -0.80 8.50 5.84
C TYR A 124 -1.86 7.68 5.09
N GLY A 125 -1.64 7.40 3.80
CA GLY A 125 -2.54 6.56 3.01
C GLY A 125 -2.69 5.17 3.60
N GLU A 126 -1.58 4.54 4.03
CA GLU A 126 -1.60 3.22 4.66
C GLU A 126 -2.32 3.26 6.03
N LEU A 127 -2.12 4.29 6.85
CA LEU A 127 -2.87 4.51 8.08
C LEU A 127 -4.37 4.69 7.82
N TYR A 128 -4.73 5.46 6.80
CA TYR A 128 -6.12 5.68 6.41
C TYR A 128 -6.81 4.38 5.99
N ILE A 129 -6.15 3.59 5.13
CA ILE A 129 -6.64 2.28 4.67
C ILE A 129 -6.83 1.34 5.86
N PHE A 130 -5.84 1.27 6.77
CA PHE A 130 -5.92 0.44 7.96
C PHE A 130 -7.15 0.78 8.81
N ASN A 131 -7.37 2.06 9.10
CA ASN A 131 -8.50 2.52 9.90
C ASN A 131 -9.86 2.27 9.22
N CYS A 132 -9.96 2.48 7.91
CA CYS A 132 -11.17 2.18 7.14
C CYS A 132 -11.50 0.69 7.17
N PHE A 133 -10.51 -0.17 6.94
CA PHE A 133 -10.70 -1.61 6.95
C PHE A 133 -11.06 -2.09 8.36
N ARG A 134 -10.35 -1.63 9.40
CA ARG A 134 -10.69 -1.91 10.80
C ARG A 134 -12.15 -1.57 11.11
N SER A 135 -12.58 -0.35 10.80
CA SER A 135 -13.96 0.11 11.07
C SER A 135 -15.02 -0.70 10.32
N THR A 136 -14.66 -1.31 9.20
CA THR A 136 -15.53 -2.21 8.44
C THR A 136 -15.62 -3.57 9.10
N ILE A 137 -14.49 -4.16 9.51
CA ILE A 137 -14.43 -5.46 10.20
C ILE A 137 -15.18 -5.42 11.54
N GLU A 138 -15.10 -4.31 12.28
CA GLU A 138 -15.78 -4.14 13.57
C GLU A 138 -17.30 -4.29 13.45
N LYS A 139 -17.89 -4.01 12.28
CA LYS A 139 -19.32 -4.15 12.00
C LYS A 139 -19.75 -5.59 11.64
N ILE A 140 -18.78 -6.46 11.36
CA ILE A 140 -19.03 -7.86 10.97
C ILE A 140 -19.27 -8.68 12.24
N VAL A 141 -20.32 -9.52 12.20
CA VAL A 141 -20.61 -10.48 13.28
C VAL A 141 -19.45 -11.47 13.42
N GLU A 142 -19.19 -11.90 14.65
CA GLU A 142 -18.12 -12.90 14.93
C GLU A 142 -18.34 -14.16 14.09
N SER A 143 -17.30 -14.51 13.34
CA SER A 143 -17.31 -15.63 12.38
C SER A 143 -15.89 -16.03 12.00
N PRO A 144 -15.69 -17.22 11.45
CA PRO A 144 -14.38 -17.61 10.88
C PRO A 144 -13.88 -16.58 9.84
N THR A 145 -14.78 -16.09 8.99
CA THR A 145 -14.47 -15.05 8.00
C THR A 145 -13.92 -13.78 8.63
N LYS A 146 -14.53 -13.30 9.73
CA LYS A 146 -14.04 -12.11 10.45
C LYS A 146 -12.62 -12.32 10.95
N LYS A 147 -12.30 -13.52 11.45
CA LYS A 147 -10.94 -13.86 11.90
C LYS A 147 -9.93 -13.75 10.76
N VAL A 148 -10.25 -14.30 9.58
CA VAL A 148 -9.39 -14.22 8.39
C VAL A 148 -9.18 -12.73 7.98
N LEU A 149 -10.23 -11.92 7.99
CA LEU A 149 -10.14 -10.49 7.69
C LEU A 149 -9.29 -9.73 8.70
N ILE A 150 -9.36 -10.09 10.00
CA ILE A 150 -8.47 -9.52 11.03
C ILE A 150 -7.02 -9.92 10.75
N ASP A 151 -6.74 -11.18 10.44
CA ASP A 151 -5.39 -11.64 10.13
C ASP A 151 -4.81 -10.91 8.89
N ILE A 152 -5.62 -10.66 7.87
CA ILE A 152 -5.25 -9.85 6.70
C ILE A 152 -4.95 -8.39 7.12
N LEU A 153 -5.77 -7.78 7.97
CA LEU A 153 -5.56 -6.42 8.45
C LEU A 153 -4.28 -6.31 9.27
N VAL A 154 -4.02 -7.27 10.17
CA VAL A 154 -2.78 -7.33 10.95
C VAL A 154 -1.57 -7.48 10.02
N LEU A 155 -1.63 -8.39 9.04
CA LEU A 155 -0.58 -8.58 8.04
C LEU A 155 -0.29 -7.29 7.26
N PHE A 156 -1.32 -6.57 6.82
CA PHE A 156 -1.19 -5.28 6.15
C PHE A 156 -0.51 -4.23 7.05
N GLY A 157 -0.94 -4.12 8.31
CA GLY A 157 -0.37 -3.20 9.28
C GLY A 157 1.11 -3.50 9.54
N LEU A 158 1.44 -4.76 9.84
CA LEU A 158 2.82 -5.19 10.11
C LEU A 158 3.73 -5.03 8.88
N SER A 159 3.24 -5.37 7.69
CA SER A 159 4.00 -5.18 6.45
C SER A 159 4.26 -3.69 6.15
N SER A 160 3.34 -2.81 6.54
CA SER A 160 3.53 -1.36 6.43
C SER A 160 4.55 -0.84 7.45
N ILE A 161 4.57 -1.38 8.67
CA ILE A 161 5.52 -1.05 9.72
C ILE A 161 6.93 -1.55 9.36
N GLU A 162 7.02 -2.78 8.83
CA GLU A 162 8.30 -3.43 8.47
C GLU A 162 9.11 -2.60 7.48
N LYS A 163 8.48 -1.96 6.51
CA LYS A 163 9.13 -1.10 5.51
C LYS A 163 9.97 0.03 6.12
N ASP A 164 9.56 0.52 7.30
CA ASP A 164 10.16 1.67 7.96
C ASP A 164 10.69 1.35 9.36
N LEU A 165 11.05 0.09 9.65
CA LEU A 165 11.60 -0.32 10.96
C LEU A 165 12.83 0.51 11.36
N ALA A 166 13.64 0.94 10.41
CA ALA A 166 14.76 1.84 10.68
C ALA A 166 14.29 3.14 11.36
N LEU A 167 13.18 3.74 10.90
CA LEU A 167 12.59 4.93 11.49
C LEU A 167 12.18 4.72 12.95
N PHE A 168 11.59 3.58 13.27
CA PHE A 168 11.20 3.22 14.63
C PHE A 168 12.42 3.00 15.52
N ARG A 169 13.52 2.50 14.97
CA ARG A 169 14.80 2.30 15.69
C ARG A 169 15.56 3.60 15.90
N GLU A 170 15.56 4.52 14.93
CA GLU A 170 16.22 5.83 15.06
C GLU A 170 15.70 6.64 16.23
N ASN A 171 14.46 6.42 16.66
CA ASN A 171 13.80 7.12 17.76
C ASN A 171 13.66 6.25 19.02
N ASP A 172 14.27 5.07 19.05
CA ASP A 172 14.13 4.09 20.15
C ASP A 172 12.68 3.73 20.51
N TYR A 173 11.76 3.88 19.56
CA TYR A 173 10.33 3.60 19.76
C TYR A 173 10.07 2.10 19.93
N VAL A 174 10.81 1.26 19.21
CA VAL A 174 10.78 -0.21 19.35
C VAL A 174 12.19 -0.74 19.64
N SER A 175 12.28 -1.86 20.34
CA SER A 175 13.56 -2.57 20.55
C SER A 175 14.01 -3.34 19.32
N SER A 176 15.25 -3.81 19.31
CA SER A 176 15.74 -4.70 18.23
C SER A 176 14.99 -6.02 18.21
N GLU A 177 14.70 -6.58 19.37
CA GLU A 177 13.96 -7.82 19.55
C GLU A 177 12.53 -7.67 19.02
N ALA A 178 11.89 -6.51 19.24
CA ALA A 178 10.57 -6.20 18.70
C ALA A 178 10.57 -6.16 17.15
N CYS A 179 11.65 -5.72 16.52
CA CYS A 179 11.77 -5.78 15.05
C CYS A 179 11.76 -7.22 14.54
N ASP A 180 12.42 -8.15 15.23
CA ASP A 180 12.41 -9.56 14.86
C ASP A 180 11.04 -10.20 15.12
N LEU A 181 10.35 -9.80 16.21
CA LEU A 181 8.98 -10.24 16.46
C LEU A 181 8.02 -9.80 15.33
N VAL A 182 8.17 -8.56 14.82
CA VAL A 182 7.37 -8.07 13.68
C VAL A 182 7.57 -8.96 12.45
N ARG A 183 8.81 -9.28 12.08
CA ARG A 183 9.11 -10.14 10.92
C ARG A 183 8.60 -11.56 11.12
N ASN A 184 8.80 -12.11 12.31
CA ASN A 184 8.32 -13.45 12.64
C ASN A 184 6.78 -13.53 12.58
N GLU A 185 6.08 -12.52 13.08
CA GLU A 185 4.61 -12.50 13.03
C GLU A 185 4.08 -12.33 11.60
N ILE A 186 4.75 -11.59 10.74
CA ILE A 186 4.43 -11.53 9.30
C ILE A 186 4.52 -12.94 8.68
N LEU A 187 5.59 -13.69 8.97
CA LEU A 187 5.77 -15.05 8.46
C LEU A 187 4.71 -16.01 9.02
N ASN A 188 4.37 -15.90 10.30
CA ASN A 188 3.32 -16.69 10.93
C ASN A 188 1.96 -16.44 10.28
N LEU A 189 1.62 -15.16 10.02
CA LEU A 189 0.38 -14.78 9.35
C LEU A 189 0.33 -15.29 7.91
N CYS A 190 1.43 -15.18 7.16
CA CYS A 190 1.52 -15.72 5.80
C CYS A 190 1.30 -17.26 5.80
N THR A 191 1.87 -17.95 6.77
CA THR A 191 1.68 -19.40 6.93
C THR A 191 0.23 -19.74 7.28
N GLY A 192 -0.38 -18.99 8.21
CA GLY A 192 -1.76 -19.22 8.64
C GLY A 192 -2.81 -18.89 7.58
N LEU A 193 -2.53 -17.88 6.72
CA LEU A 193 -3.45 -17.46 5.65
C LEU A 193 -3.29 -18.29 4.36
N LYS A 194 -2.27 -19.13 4.26
CA LYS A 194 -1.97 -19.89 3.04
C LYS A 194 -3.16 -20.70 2.54
N ASP A 195 -3.86 -21.38 3.42
CA ASP A 195 -4.96 -22.27 3.06
C ASP A 195 -6.23 -21.49 2.71
N GLU A 196 -6.33 -20.23 3.13
CA GLU A 196 -7.44 -19.32 2.81
C GLU A 196 -7.23 -18.55 1.50
N LEU A 197 -6.03 -18.61 0.90
CA LEU A 197 -5.64 -17.76 -0.22
C LEU A 197 -6.56 -17.94 -1.43
N ILE A 198 -6.96 -19.16 -1.75
CA ILE A 198 -7.85 -19.43 -2.89
C ILE A 198 -9.21 -18.80 -2.66
N SER A 199 -9.79 -18.98 -1.46
CA SER A 199 -11.08 -18.36 -1.10
C SER A 199 -11.05 -16.82 -1.16
N ILE A 200 -9.93 -16.24 -0.72
CA ILE A 200 -9.72 -14.77 -0.79
C ILE A 200 -9.64 -14.32 -2.26
N LEU A 201 -8.91 -15.05 -3.09
CA LEU A 201 -8.80 -14.75 -4.52
C LEU A 201 -10.13 -14.85 -5.24
N ASP A 202 -10.93 -15.89 -4.96
CA ASP A 202 -12.24 -16.10 -5.58
C ASP A 202 -13.21 -14.93 -5.28
N VAL A 203 -13.08 -14.29 -4.11
CA VAL A 203 -13.93 -13.13 -3.75
C VAL A 203 -13.56 -11.86 -4.52
N ILE A 204 -12.26 -11.66 -4.81
CA ILE A 204 -11.76 -10.42 -5.44
C ILE A 204 -11.54 -10.56 -6.93
N SER A 205 -11.43 -11.79 -7.44
CA SER A 205 -11.20 -12.04 -8.87
C SER A 205 -12.48 -11.82 -9.69
N PRO A 206 -12.37 -11.24 -10.87
CA PRO A 206 -13.50 -11.21 -11.80
C PRO A 206 -13.84 -12.63 -12.28
N PRO A 207 -15.12 -12.92 -12.61
CA PRO A 207 -15.51 -14.21 -13.21
C PRO A 207 -14.68 -14.53 -14.46
N ASP A 208 -14.44 -15.83 -14.71
CA ASP A 208 -13.63 -16.31 -15.83
C ASP A 208 -14.10 -15.76 -17.20
N GLU A 209 -15.41 -15.60 -17.38
CA GLU A 209 -16.01 -15.06 -18.60
C GLU A 209 -15.64 -13.58 -18.81
N VAL A 210 -15.51 -12.81 -17.73
CA VAL A 210 -15.10 -11.40 -17.76
C VAL A 210 -13.59 -11.31 -17.91
N LEU A 211 -12.85 -12.15 -17.21
CA LEU A 211 -11.39 -12.20 -17.28
C LEU A 211 -10.92 -12.58 -18.69
N GLY A 212 -11.52 -13.56 -19.32
CA GLY A 212 -11.24 -14.00 -20.71
C GLY A 212 -9.78 -14.37 -20.98
N ALA A 213 -8.98 -14.61 -19.94
CA ALA A 213 -7.56 -14.92 -20.03
C ALA A 213 -7.30 -16.34 -19.50
N PRO A 214 -6.74 -17.23 -20.30
CA PRO A 214 -6.52 -18.62 -19.90
C PRO A 214 -5.59 -18.79 -18.69
N LEU A 215 -4.69 -17.82 -18.48
CA LEU A 215 -3.76 -17.81 -17.36
C LEU A 215 -4.44 -17.52 -16.01
N GLY A 216 -5.59 -16.85 -16.04
CA GLY A 216 -6.33 -16.45 -14.82
C GLY A 216 -7.56 -17.31 -14.57
N SER A 217 -7.79 -18.39 -15.33
CA SER A 217 -8.95 -19.25 -15.12
C SER A 217 -8.96 -19.90 -13.74
N SER A 218 -10.12 -19.89 -13.11
CA SER A 218 -10.32 -20.37 -11.73
C SER A 218 -10.01 -21.85 -11.52
N ASN A 219 -10.06 -22.66 -12.60
CA ASN A 219 -9.75 -24.07 -12.58
C ASN A 219 -8.26 -24.43 -12.41
N GLY A 220 -7.35 -23.45 -12.56
CA GLY A 220 -5.91 -23.62 -12.39
C GLY A 220 -5.18 -24.41 -13.50
N PHE A 221 -5.87 -24.92 -14.54
CA PHE A 221 -5.27 -25.69 -15.63
C PHE A 221 -4.67 -24.76 -16.69
N ILE A 222 -3.59 -24.08 -16.34
CA ILE A 222 -2.99 -23.01 -17.15
C ILE A 222 -2.62 -23.47 -18.55
N PHE A 223 -1.91 -24.61 -18.68
CA PHE A 223 -1.43 -25.12 -19.98
C PHE A 223 -2.57 -25.58 -20.87
N GLU A 224 -3.51 -26.34 -20.32
CA GLU A 224 -4.67 -26.85 -21.03
C GLU A 224 -5.56 -25.71 -21.54
N ASN A 225 -5.84 -24.73 -20.68
CA ASN A 225 -6.63 -23.56 -21.02
C ASN A 225 -5.95 -22.74 -22.11
N TYR A 226 -4.63 -22.56 -22.02
CA TYR A 226 -3.86 -21.82 -23.01
C TYR A 226 -3.83 -22.53 -24.35
N LEU A 227 -3.54 -23.84 -24.37
CA LEU A 227 -3.55 -24.66 -25.59
C LEU A 227 -4.92 -24.70 -26.24
N ASN A 228 -5.99 -24.86 -25.45
CA ASN A 228 -7.36 -24.82 -25.94
C ASN A 228 -7.69 -23.47 -26.59
N GLN A 229 -7.24 -22.36 -26.01
CA GLN A 229 -7.44 -21.06 -26.63
C GLN A 229 -6.69 -20.92 -27.95
N VAL A 230 -5.44 -21.42 -28.02
CA VAL A 230 -4.66 -21.42 -29.28
C VAL A 230 -5.35 -22.26 -30.34
N TYR A 231 -5.75 -23.50 -30.03
CA TYR A 231 -6.36 -24.41 -30.96
C TYR A 231 -7.75 -23.97 -31.46
N ASN A 232 -8.50 -23.28 -30.60
CA ASN A 232 -9.80 -22.73 -30.95
C ASN A 232 -9.71 -21.39 -31.72
N PHE A 233 -8.51 -20.80 -31.81
CA PHE A 233 -8.34 -19.57 -32.57
C PHE A 233 -8.47 -19.86 -34.10
N LYS A 234 -9.40 -19.16 -34.76
CA LYS A 234 -9.63 -19.31 -36.18
C LYS A 234 -8.34 -19.08 -36.98
N GLY A 235 -7.95 -20.06 -37.77
CA GLY A 235 -6.74 -20.00 -38.60
C GLY A 235 -5.45 -20.35 -37.85
N CYS A 236 -5.49 -20.92 -36.63
CA CYS A 236 -4.29 -21.28 -35.86
C CYS A 236 -3.37 -22.29 -36.56
N PHE A 237 -3.95 -23.14 -37.45
CA PHE A 237 -3.22 -24.11 -38.28
C PHE A 237 -2.99 -23.62 -39.70
N GLU A 238 -3.41 -22.41 -40.03
CA GLU A 238 -3.26 -21.84 -41.38
C GLU A 238 -2.08 -20.86 -41.39
N ARG A 239 -1.35 -20.84 -42.50
CA ARG A 239 -0.32 -19.81 -42.67
C ARG A 239 -0.99 -18.47 -42.92
N PRO A 240 -0.56 -17.37 -42.26
CA PRO A 240 -1.13 -16.06 -42.50
C PRO A 240 -0.86 -15.61 -43.96
N ASN A 241 -1.74 -14.81 -44.53
CA ASN A 241 -1.66 -14.34 -45.93
C ASN A 241 -0.40 -13.51 -46.22
N TRP A 242 0.26 -12.98 -45.23
CA TRP A 242 1.52 -12.23 -45.35
C TRP A 242 2.77 -13.13 -45.27
N TRP A 243 2.62 -14.45 -45.08
CA TRP A 243 3.75 -15.39 -44.93
C TRP A 243 4.71 -15.34 -46.14
N GLU A 244 4.19 -15.30 -47.37
CA GLU A 244 5.00 -15.27 -48.60
C GLU A 244 5.90 -14.05 -48.67
N ILE A 245 5.42 -12.89 -48.17
CA ILE A 245 6.19 -11.63 -48.16
C ILE A 245 7.46 -11.75 -47.30
N LEU A 246 7.37 -12.47 -46.18
CA LEU A 246 8.51 -12.67 -45.30
C LEU A 246 9.41 -13.80 -45.72
N HIS A 247 8.85 -14.84 -46.40
CA HIS A 247 9.61 -16.01 -46.80
C HIS A 247 10.52 -15.73 -48.01
N HIS A 248 10.14 -14.82 -48.91
CA HIS A 248 10.90 -14.48 -50.11
C HIS A 248 11.99 -13.42 -49.93
N LYS A 249 12.08 -12.77 -48.78
CA LYS A 249 13.25 -11.95 -48.46
C LYS A 249 14.37 -12.83 -47.92
N LYS A 250 15.10 -13.50 -48.85
CA LYS A 250 16.47 -13.91 -48.58
C LYS A 250 17.27 -12.61 -48.40
N ILE A 251 17.66 -12.35 -47.19
CA ILE A 251 18.67 -11.35 -46.82
C ILE A 251 20.02 -11.85 -47.34
#